data_0d6d0304218a99c53b86c1cee6267c6f
#
_entry.id   0d6d0304218a99c53b86c1cee6267c6f
#
_cell.length_a   1.000
_cell.length_b   1.000
_cell.length_c   1.000
_cell.angle_alpha   90.00
_cell.angle_beta   90.00
_cell.angle_gamma   90.00
#
_symmetry.space_group_name_H-M   'P 1'
#
loop_
_entity.id
_entity.type
_entity.pdbx_description
1 polymer ?
#
loop_
_entity_poly.entity_id
_entity_poly.type
_entity_poly.pdbx_seq_one_letter_code
_entity_poly.pdbx_strand_id
1 'polypeptide(L)'
;MWWGAYTALLGMVTIAHFTGYSSPDNFLIQLPGWFKMFVDSFVADAKLYFAFCCGAFGLMIWFRRALATEIAGWLMLNASLLFLTLSMTDWDFRQIVGKPDNVPIVAMLFIVGYFTWLYFNKSNENDDRIAAGKPPLEAEDNEKVLVWPDLVYTELICMIALTAFLFFWGVALQAPLE
;
A
#
# COMPACT_ATOMS: atom_id res chain seq x y z
N MET A 1 20.12 12.43 -0.59
CA MET A 1 20.94 11.44 0.12
C MET A 1 20.14 10.26 0.66
N TRP A 2 19.00 10.47 1.32
CA TRP A 2 18.15 9.38 1.86
C TRP A 2 17.73 8.34 0.81
N TRP A 3 17.19 8.79 -0.32
CA TRP A 3 16.79 7.89 -1.42
C TRP A 3 17.94 7.04 -1.98
N GLY A 4 19.14 7.59 -2.05
CA GLY A 4 20.31 6.84 -2.48
C GLY A 4 20.68 5.72 -1.50
N ALA A 5 20.66 6.00 -0.20
CA ALA A 5 20.92 5.02 0.84
C ALA A 5 19.84 3.92 0.86
N TYR A 6 18.57 4.32 0.71
CA TYR A 6 17.44 3.41 0.64
C TYR A 6 17.53 2.48 -0.59
N THR A 7 17.81 3.04 -1.78
CA THR A 7 18.00 2.25 -3.01
C THR A 7 19.19 1.31 -2.91
N ALA A 8 20.29 1.74 -2.31
CA ALA A 8 21.46 0.89 -2.07
C ALA A 8 21.13 -0.27 -1.14
N LEU A 9 20.39 -0.03 -0.05
CA LEU A 9 19.93 -1.07 0.86
C LEU A 9 19.05 -2.09 0.13
N LEU A 10 18.07 -1.62 -0.63
CA LEU A 10 17.19 -2.49 -1.43
C LEU A 10 17.98 -3.29 -2.47
N GLY A 11 18.94 -2.66 -3.13
CA GLY A 11 19.83 -3.33 -4.09
C GLY A 11 20.67 -4.43 -3.43
N MET A 12 21.24 -4.17 -2.27
CA MET A 12 22.01 -5.18 -1.50
C MET A 12 21.13 -6.36 -1.09
N VAL A 13 19.92 -6.10 -0.58
CA VAL A 13 18.97 -7.16 -0.19
C VAL A 13 18.55 -7.97 -1.40
N THR A 14 18.31 -7.33 -2.53
CA THR A 14 17.95 -8.01 -3.79
C THR A 14 19.09 -8.91 -4.30
N ILE A 15 20.32 -8.39 -4.35
CA ILE A 15 21.49 -9.15 -4.77
C ILE A 15 21.71 -10.37 -3.84
N ALA A 16 21.66 -10.14 -2.55
CA ALA A 16 21.79 -11.17 -1.55
C ALA A 16 20.71 -12.26 -1.69
N HIS A 17 19.48 -11.84 -2.01
CA HIS A 17 18.39 -12.75 -2.27
C HIS A 17 18.63 -13.64 -3.51
N PHE A 18 19.08 -13.06 -4.62
CA PHE A 18 19.38 -13.80 -5.84
C PHE A 18 20.57 -14.74 -5.70
N THR A 19 21.57 -14.39 -4.89
CA THR A 19 22.73 -15.25 -4.63
C THR A 19 22.44 -16.39 -3.65
N GLY A 20 21.46 -16.21 -2.74
CA GLY A 20 21.04 -17.22 -1.77
C GLY A 20 19.88 -18.12 -2.20
N TYR A 21 19.43 -18.02 -3.44
CA TYR A 21 18.15 -18.57 -3.93
C TYR A 21 18.04 -20.11 -3.92
N SER A 22 19.12 -20.83 -3.77
CA SER A 22 19.15 -22.29 -3.99
C SER A 22 18.53 -23.14 -2.86
N SER A 23 18.22 -22.57 -1.68
CA SER A 23 17.60 -23.32 -0.58
C SER A 23 16.90 -22.36 0.41
N PRO A 24 15.79 -22.81 1.06
CA PRO A 24 15.12 -22.05 2.11
C PRO A 24 16.04 -21.63 3.27
N ASP A 25 17.08 -22.46 3.54
CA ASP A 25 18.02 -22.23 4.64
C ASP A 25 19.05 -21.14 4.34
N ASN A 26 19.18 -20.73 3.08
CA ASN A 26 20.14 -19.72 2.64
C ASN A 26 19.56 -18.29 2.61
N PHE A 27 18.34 -18.06 3.14
CA PHE A 27 17.81 -16.73 3.25
C PHE A 27 18.53 -15.96 4.36
N LEU A 28 19.01 -14.76 3.99
CA LEU A 28 19.84 -13.91 4.85
C LEU A 28 19.10 -13.36 6.08
N ILE A 29 17.82 -13.12 5.94
CA ILE A 29 16.97 -12.54 6.98
C ILE A 29 15.71 -13.39 7.04
N GLN A 30 15.45 -13.95 8.21
CA GLN A 30 14.21 -14.66 8.50
C GLN A 30 13.45 -13.89 9.56
N LEU A 31 12.14 -13.84 9.42
CA LEU A 31 11.29 -13.29 10.47
C LEU A 31 11.40 -14.15 11.74
N PRO A 32 11.55 -13.54 12.92
CA PRO A 32 11.66 -14.31 14.16
C PRO A 32 10.45 -15.23 14.37
N GLY A 33 10.70 -16.47 14.85
CA GLY A 33 9.64 -17.46 15.05
C GLY A 33 8.54 -16.99 16.00
N TRP A 34 8.89 -16.21 17.05
CA TRP A 34 7.90 -15.62 17.94
C TRP A 34 6.96 -14.64 17.21
N PHE A 35 7.48 -13.90 16.21
CA PHE A 35 6.68 -12.97 15.42
C PHE A 35 5.72 -13.73 14.50
N LYS A 36 6.18 -14.80 13.84
CA LYS A 36 5.32 -15.68 13.03
C LYS A 36 4.20 -16.28 13.88
N MET A 37 4.53 -16.85 15.03
CA MET A 37 3.52 -17.40 15.95
C MET A 37 2.52 -16.34 16.43
N PHE A 38 2.98 -15.13 16.70
CA PHE A 38 2.10 -14.03 17.10
C PHE A 38 1.12 -13.69 15.98
N VAL A 39 1.63 -13.53 14.75
CA VAL A 39 0.79 -13.22 13.58
C VAL A 39 -0.21 -14.35 13.32
N ASP A 40 0.23 -15.61 13.35
CA ASP A 40 -0.64 -16.75 13.12
C ASP A 40 -1.75 -16.84 14.16
N SER A 41 -1.40 -16.72 15.45
CA SER A 41 -2.40 -16.77 16.53
C SER A 41 -3.40 -15.63 16.49
N PHE A 42 -2.96 -14.47 16.02
CA PHE A 42 -3.76 -13.25 15.94
C PHE A 42 -4.68 -13.23 14.71
N VAL A 43 -4.16 -13.62 13.56
CA VAL A 43 -4.92 -13.64 12.28
C VAL A 43 -5.85 -14.86 12.20
N ALA A 44 -5.50 -15.97 12.85
CA ALA A 44 -6.33 -17.17 12.87
C ALA A 44 -7.64 -16.99 13.64
N ASP A 45 -7.69 -16.11 14.64
CA ASP A 45 -8.93 -15.77 15.32
C ASP A 45 -9.64 -14.59 14.64
N ALA A 46 -10.65 -14.88 13.83
CA ALA A 46 -11.41 -13.88 13.09
C ALA A 46 -12.04 -12.79 14.00
N LYS A 47 -12.38 -13.11 15.25
CA LYS A 47 -12.96 -12.14 16.18
C LYS A 47 -11.91 -11.17 16.69
N LEU A 48 -10.73 -11.69 17.05
CA LEU A 48 -9.60 -10.84 17.47
C LEU A 48 -9.13 -9.95 16.35
N TYR A 49 -8.99 -10.50 15.13
CA TYR A 49 -8.61 -9.76 13.96
C TYR A 49 -9.62 -8.64 13.64
N PHE A 50 -10.93 -8.95 13.66
CA PHE A 50 -11.97 -7.95 13.44
C PHE A 50 -11.95 -6.85 14.51
N ALA A 51 -11.88 -7.24 15.79
CA ALA A 51 -11.80 -6.28 16.89
C ALA A 51 -10.57 -5.37 16.78
N PHE A 52 -9.43 -5.92 16.37
CA PHE A 52 -8.22 -5.15 16.11
C PHE A 52 -8.41 -4.16 14.96
N CYS A 53 -8.98 -4.59 13.84
CA CYS A 53 -9.25 -3.71 12.70
C CYS A 53 -10.15 -2.54 13.10
N CYS A 54 -11.22 -2.81 13.85
CA CYS A 54 -12.11 -1.76 14.37
C CYS A 54 -11.38 -0.83 15.35
N GLY A 55 -10.59 -1.38 16.26
CA GLY A 55 -9.78 -0.60 17.19
C GLY A 55 -8.73 0.25 16.50
N ALA A 56 -8.00 -0.32 15.56
CA ALA A 56 -6.99 0.39 14.76
C ALA A 56 -7.62 1.53 13.96
N PHE A 57 -8.78 1.30 13.35
CA PHE A 57 -9.53 2.35 12.65
C PHE A 57 -9.98 3.46 13.59
N GLY A 58 -10.51 3.10 14.77
CA GLY A 58 -10.87 4.08 15.81
C GLY A 58 -9.67 4.91 16.28
N LEU A 59 -8.52 4.26 16.48
CA LEU A 59 -7.26 4.95 16.82
C LEU A 59 -6.77 5.86 15.69
N MET A 60 -6.90 5.44 14.44
CA MET A 60 -6.57 6.29 13.29
C MET A 60 -7.42 7.57 13.28
N ILE A 61 -8.72 7.46 13.55
CA ILE A 61 -9.61 8.62 13.64
C ILE A 61 -9.20 9.52 14.81
N TRP A 62 -8.91 8.93 15.96
CA TRP A 62 -8.51 9.66 17.16
C TRP A 62 -7.20 10.43 16.97
N PHE A 63 -6.21 9.78 16.35
CA PHE A 63 -4.89 10.37 16.10
C PHE A 63 -4.75 10.98 14.69
N ARG A 64 -5.85 11.22 13.97
CA ARG A 64 -5.84 11.67 12.58
C ARG A 64 -4.97 12.90 12.33
N ARG A 65 -4.94 13.86 13.29
CA ARG A 65 -4.12 15.08 13.17
C ARG A 65 -2.63 14.79 13.17
N ALA A 66 -2.18 13.81 13.92
CA ALA A 66 -0.78 13.41 13.97
C ALA A 66 -0.39 12.52 12.78
N LEU A 67 -1.26 11.58 12.42
CA LEU A 67 -0.99 10.59 11.37
C LEU A 67 -1.14 11.14 9.94
N ALA A 68 -1.97 12.15 9.76
CA ALA A 68 -2.23 12.75 8.44
C ALA A 68 -1.30 13.90 8.08
N THR A 69 -0.20 14.10 8.80
CA THR A 69 0.85 15.03 8.39
C THR A 69 1.66 14.46 7.24
N GLU A 70 2.24 15.32 6.38
CA GLU A 70 3.08 14.89 5.26
C GLU A 70 4.28 14.05 5.72
N ILE A 71 4.91 14.43 6.83
CA ILE A 71 6.03 13.69 7.42
C ILE A 71 5.59 12.31 7.88
N ALA A 72 4.46 12.20 8.55
CA ALA A 72 3.93 10.92 9.02
C ALA A 72 3.55 10.01 7.84
N GLY A 73 2.88 10.54 6.81
CA GLY A 73 2.55 9.82 5.59
C GLY A 73 3.80 9.29 4.88
N TRP A 74 4.81 10.14 4.76
CA TRP A 74 6.09 9.75 4.16
C TRP A 74 6.80 8.66 4.97
N LEU A 75 6.84 8.78 6.30
CA LEU A 75 7.44 7.78 7.19
C LEU A 75 6.68 6.44 7.13
N MET A 76 5.36 6.47 7.19
CA MET A 76 4.52 5.27 7.10
C MET A 76 4.73 4.54 5.78
N LEU A 77 4.74 5.26 4.66
CA LEU A 77 5.00 4.67 3.34
C LEU A 77 6.38 4.00 3.28
N ASN A 78 7.44 4.72 3.69
CA ASN A 78 8.80 4.18 3.63
C ASN A 78 9.00 3.02 4.61
N ALA A 79 8.44 3.08 5.82
CA ALA A 79 8.48 1.99 6.78
C ALA A 79 7.76 0.75 6.24
N SER A 80 6.60 0.90 5.61
CA SER A 80 5.84 -0.19 5.02
C SER A 80 6.58 -0.84 3.84
N LEU A 81 7.16 -0.03 2.95
CA LEU A 81 7.97 -0.53 1.83
C LEU A 81 9.23 -1.24 2.32
N LEU A 82 9.90 -0.68 3.33
CA LEU A 82 11.09 -1.29 3.92
C LEU A 82 10.74 -2.63 4.58
N PHE A 83 9.67 -2.65 5.37
CA PHE A 83 9.18 -3.89 6.00
C PHE A 83 8.84 -4.94 4.95
N LEU A 84 8.08 -4.59 3.90
CA LEU A 84 7.73 -5.50 2.81
C LEU A 84 9.00 -6.06 2.15
N THR A 85 9.95 -5.21 1.81
CA THR A 85 11.18 -5.63 1.13
C THR A 85 12.04 -6.56 1.99
N LEU A 86 12.23 -6.22 3.28
CA LEU A 86 12.98 -7.08 4.20
C LEU A 86 12.26 -8.40 4.46
N SER A 87 10.93 -8.37 4.56
CA SER A 87 10.13 -9.58 4.77
C SER A 87 10.13 -10.51 3.56
N MET A 88 10.32 -9.99 2.34
CA MET A 88 10.45 -10.82 1.13
C MET A 88 11.70 -11.72 1.13
N THR A 89 12.64 -11.51 2.05
CA THR A 89 13.79 -12.42 2.26
C THR A 89 13.41 -13.65 3.10
N ASP A 90 12.28 -13.60 3.82
CA ASP A 90 11.73 -14.75 4.53
C ASP A 90 10.97 -15.68 3.57
N TRP A 91 11.25 -16.98 3.63
CA TRP A 91 10.65 -17.95 2.71
C TRP A 91 9.13 -18.01 2.83
N ASP A 92 8.61 -18.16 4.05
CA ASP A 92 7.19 -18.33 4.28
C ASP A 92 6.41 -17.07 3.88
N PHE A 93 6.91 -15.89 4.27
CA PHE A 93 6.32 -14.62 3.90
C PHE A 93 6.29 -14.43 2.38
N ARG A 94 7.40 -14.79 1.70
CA ARG A 94 7.49 -14.69 0.25
C ARG A 94 6.50 -15.61 -0.46
N GLN A 95 6.29 -16.84 0.04
CA GLN A 95 5.30 -17.76 -0.54
C GLN A 95 3.88 -17.21 -0.47
N ILE A 96 3.57 -16.42 0.56
CA ILE A 96 2.27 -15.77 0.71
C ILE A 96 2.16 -14.55 -0.18
N VAL A 97 3.09 -13.60 -0.06
CA VAL A 97 3.02 -12.30 -0.74
C VAL A 97 3.31 -12.42 -2.23
N GLY A 98 4.24 -13.28 -2.62
CA GLY A 98 4.62 -13.50 -4.02
C GLY A 98 3.68 -14.39 -4.81
N LYS A 99 2.63 -14.92 -4.19
CA LYS A 99 1.61 -15.69 -4.87
C LYS A 99 0.86 -14.81 -5.88
N PRO A 100 0.65 -15.25 -7.14
CA PRO A 100 0.09 -14.40 -8.19
C PRO A 100 -1.25 -13.72 -7.85
N ASP A 101 -2.09 -14.38 -7.08
CA ASP A 101 -3.37 -13.86 -6.61
C ASP A 101 -3.22 -12.85 -5.46
N ASN A 102 -2.15 -12.93 -4.65
CA ASN A 102 -1.91 -12.03 -3.52
C ASN A 102 -1.16 -10.74 -3.91
N VAL A 103 -0.37 -10.76 -4.98
CA VAL A 103 0.38 -9.58 -5.44
C VAL A 103 -0.53 -8.35 -5.67
N PRO A 104 -1.67 -8.46 -6.38
CA PRO A 104 -2.60 -7.35 -6.53
C PRO A 104 -3.21 -6.88 -5.19
N ILE A 105 -3.46 -7.81 -4.27
CA ILE A 105 -4.01 -7.50 -2.94
C ILE A 105 -3.01 -6.67 -2.13
N VAL A 106 -1.75 -7.07 -2.13
CA VAL A 106 -0.67 -6.33 -1.44
C VAL A 106 -0.51 -4.93 -2.06
N ALA A 107 -0.54 -4.82 -3.39
CA ALA A 107 -0.50 -3.51 -4.06
C ALA A 107 -1.70 -2.64 -3.67
N MET A 108 -2.89 -3.23 -3.57
CA MET A 108 -4.11 -2.52 -3.17
C MET A 108 -4.03 -2.00 -1.73
N LEU A 109 -3.34 -2.68 -0.81
CA LEU A 109 -3.15 -2.18 0.56
C LEU A 109 -2.41 -0.84 0.57
N PHE A 110 -1.40 -0.66 -0.28
CA PHE A 110 -0.69 0.63 -0.41
C PHE A 110 -1.59 1.72 -0.98
N ILE A 111 -2.41 1.40 -1.98
CA ILE A 111 -3.36 2.34 -2.59
C ILE A 111 -4.41 2.78 -1.55
N VAL A 112 -5.01 1.82 -0.86
CA VAL A 112 -6.01 2.10 0.20
C VAL A 112 -5.37 2.91 1.34
N GLY A 113 -4.16 2.55 1.75
CA GLY A 113 -3.42 3.29 2.78
C GLY A 113 -3.16 4.74 2.37
N TYR A 114 -2.72 4.96 1.13
CA TYR A 114 -2.49 6.31 0.58
C TYR A 114 -3.78 7.15 0.55
N PHE A 115 -4.86 6.62 0.01
CA PHE A 115 -6.12 7.37 -0.06
C PHE A 115 -6.74 7.61 1.31
N THR A 116 -6.57 6.70 2.27
CA THR A 116 -6.98 6.89 3.65
C THR A 116 -6.19 8.04 4.31
N TRP A 117 -4.86 8.05 4.13
CA TRP A 117 -4.04 9.15 4.60
C TRP A 117 -4.44 10.48 3.94
N LEU A 118 -4.61 10.50 2.63
CA LEU A 118 -5.02 11.69 1.87
C LEU A 118 -6.37 12.22 2.36
N TYR A 119 -7.34 11.33 2.59
CA TYR A 119 -8.64 11.69 3.15
C TYR A 119 -8.51 12.40 4.50
N PHE A 120 -7.75 11.83 5.44
CA PHE A 120 -7.55 12.45 6.74
C PHE A 120 -6.76 13.77 6.66
N ASN A 121 -5.78 13.86 5.75
CA ASN A 121 -5.03 15.08 5.51
C ASN A 121 -5.98 16.21 5.05
N LYS A 122 -6.79 15.95 4.03
CA LYS A 122 -7.76 16.92 3.52
C LYS A 122 -8.88 17.24 4.52
N SER A 123 -9.32 16.26 5.28
CA SER A 123 -10.29 16.47 6.37
C SER A 123 -9.75 17.42 7.45
N ASN A 124 -8.49 17.23 7.86
CA ASN A 124 -7.85 18.13 8.84
C ASN A 124 -7.68 19.55 8.28
N GLU A 125 -7.32 19.69 7.01
CA GLU A 125 -7.21 20.98 6.34
C GLU A 125 -8.57 21.69 6.32
N ASN A 126 -9.64 20.98 6.00
CA ASN A 126 -11.01 21.52 6.02
C ASN A 126 -11.46 21.91 7.44
N ASP A 127 -11.15 21.10 8.45
CA ASP A 127 -11.46 21.46 9.85
C ASP A 127 -10.78 22.76 10.27
N ASP A 128 -9.50 22.94 9.90
CA ASP A 128 -8.74 24.15 10.22
C ASP A 128 -9.25 25.36 9.46
N ARG A 129 -9.68 25.20 8.21
CA ARG A 129 -10.32 26.26 7.40
C ARG A 129 -11.66 26.69 7.99
N ILE A 130 -12.51 25.72 8.36
CA ILE A 130 -13.81 26.00 8.99
C ILE A 130 -13.61 26.70 10.34
N ALA A 131 -12.66 26.27 11.14
CA ALA A 131 -12.32 26.94 12.40
C ALA A 131 -11.82 28.37 12.20
N ALA A 132 -11.19 28.66 11.05
CA ALA A 132 -10.74 29.99 10.65
C ALA A 132 -11.84 30.83 9.95
N GLY A 133 -13.09 30.34 9.86
CA GLY A 133 -14.21 31.00 9.19
C GLY A 133 -14.10 31.02 7.67
N LYS A 134 -13.26 30.15 7.09
CA LYS A 134 -13.11 30.01 5.64
C LYS A 134 -13.99 28.86 5.13
N PRO A 135 -14.40 28.91 3.86
CA PRO A 135 -15.10 27.78 3.25
C PRO A 135 -14.16 26.56 3.13
N PRO A 136 -14.70 25.32 3.11
CA PRO A 136 -13.92 24.12 2.83
C PRO A 136 -13.30 24.16 1.42
N LEU A 137 -12.27 23.37 1.17
CA LEU A 137 -11.55 23.32 -0.11
C LEU A 137 -12.47 23.11 -1.31
N GLU A 138 -13.44 22.22 -1.16
CA GLU A 138 -14.40 21.86 -2.21
C GLU A 138 -15.31 23.02 -2.61
N ALA A 139 -15.49 24.01 -1.75
CA ALA A 139 -16.28 25.20 -2.05
C ALA A 139 -15.47 26.25 -2.84
N GLU A 140 -14.14 26.21 -2.78
CA GLU A 140 -13.25 27.07 -3.57
C GLU A 140 -13.00 26.49 -4.97
N ASP A 141 -12.94 25.18 -5.07
CA ASP A 141 -12.77 24.47 -6.34
C ASP A 141 -14.14 24.28 -7.00
N ASN A 142 -14.59 25.34 -7.64
CA ASN A 142 -15.95 25.44 -8.20
C ASN A 142 -15.94 25.25 -9.74
N GLU A 143 -14.96 24.53 -10.28
CA GLU A 143 -14.97 24.15 -11.68
C GLU A 143 -16.15 23.19 -11.95
N LYS A 144 -17.04 23.63 -12.81
CA LYS A 144 -18.18 22.81 -13.21
C LYS A 144 -17.71 21.73 -14.18
N VAL A 145 -17.44 20.54 -13.65
CA VAL A 145 -17.17 19.37 -14.49
C VAL A 145 -18.49 18.86 -15.08
N LEU A 146 -18.59 18.88 -16.40
CA LEU A 146 -19.73 18.29 -17.10
C LEU A 146 -19.57 16.77 -17.17
N VAL A 147 -20.56 16.03 -16.65
CA VAL A 147 -20.56 14.56 -16.74
C VAL A 147 -20.48 14.11 -18.18
N TRP A 148 -21.18 14.76 -19.07
CA TRP A 148 -21.12 14.60 -20.50
C TRP A 148 -20.71 15.93 -21.17
N PRO A 149 -19.72 15.96 -22.08
CA PRO A 149 -18.92 14.83 -22.57
C PRO A 149 -17.66 14.51 -21.75
N ASP A 150 -17.22 15.38 -20.86
CA ASP A 150 -15.85 15.38 -20.29
C ASP A 150 -15.51 14.13 -19.49
N LEU A 151 -16.33 13.75 -18.52
CA LEU A 151 -16.11 12.54 -17.71
C LEU A 151 -16.20 11.28 -18.56
N VAL A 152 -17.21 11.20 -19.44
CA VAL A 152 -17.41 10.04 -20.31
C VAL A 152 -16.24 9.84 -21.28
N TYR A 153 -15.67 10.89 -21.82
CA TYR A 153 -14.46 10.78 -22.66
C TYR A 153 -13.26 10.32 -21.85
N THR A 154 -13.07 10.84 -20.65
CA THR A 154 -11.96 10.43 -19.76
C THR A 154 -12.09 8.95 -19.39
N GLU A 155 -13.28 8.52 -18.99
CA GLU A 155 -13.56 7.10 -18.68
C GLU A 155 -13.34 6.20 -19.88
N LEU A 156 -13.81 6.60 -21.08
CA LEU A 156 -13.63 5.85 -22.31
C LEU A 156 -12.15 5.69 -22.68
N ILE A 157 -11.37 6.77 -22.57
CA ILE A 157 -9.93 6.74 -22.83
C ILE A 157 -9.22 5.80 -21.85
N CYS A 158 -9.54 5.91 -20.55
CA CYS A 158 -8.98 5.04 -19.52
C CYS A 158 -9.35 3.57 -19.76
N MET A 159 -10.61 3.30 -20.12
CA MET A 159 -11.08 1.94 -20.42
C MET A 159 -10.38 1.35 -21.65
N ILE A 160 -10.21 2.13 -22.73
CA ILE A 160 -9.50 1.68 -23.93
C ILE A 160 -8.03 1.41 -23.60
N ALA A 161 -7.36 2.32 -22.90
CA ALA A 161 -5.96 2.17 -22.51
C ALA A 161 -5.76 0.94 -21.61
N LEU A 162 -6.62 0.75 -20.61
CA LEU A 162 -6.56 -0.41 -19.71
C LEU A 162 -6.83 -1.71 -20.46
N THR A 163 -7.83 -1.74 -21.33
CA THR A 163 -8.16 -2.92 -22.14
C THR A 163 -7.01 -3.30 -23.07
N ALA A 164 -6.42 -2.31 -23.74
CA ALA A 164 -5.25 -2.54 -24.59
C ALA A 164 -4.05 -3.06 -23.78
N PHE A 165 -3.79 -2.49 -22.61
CA PHE A 165 -2.74 -2.96 -21.70
C PHE A 165 -2.98 -4.41 -21.24
N LEU A 166 -4.19 -4.73 -20.79
CA LEU A 166 -4.55 -6.08 -20.32
C LEU A 166 -4.49 -7.10 -21.46
N PHE A 167 -4.91 -6.71 -22.66
CA PHE A 167 -4.82 -7.56 -23.84
C PHE A 167 -3.35 -7.86 -24.21
N PHE A 168 -2.52 -6.82 -24.26
CA PHE A 168 -1.08 -6.97 -24.50
C PHE A 168 -0.43 -7.84 -23.42
N TRP A 169 -0.75 -7.60 -22.15
CA TRP A 169 -0.27 -8.39 -21.03
C TRP A 169 -0.66 -9.86 -21.15
N GLY A 170 -1.93 -10.15 -21.44
CA GLY A 170 -2.43 -11.51 -21.58
C GLY A 170 -1.84 -12.28 -22.76
N VAL A 171 -1.45 -11.57 -23.84
CA VAL A 171 -0.83 -12.19 -25.02
C VAL A 171 0.69 -12.34 -24.86
N ALA A 172 1.35 -11.33 -24.28
CA ALA A 172 2.82 -11.28 -24.18
C ALA A 172 3.38 -12.04 -22.98
N LEU A 173 2.64 -12.13 -21.89
CA LEU A 173 3.03 -12.80 -20.67
C LEU A 173 2.21 -14.07 -20.50
N GLN A 174 2.84 -15.21 -20.76
CA GLN A 174 2.22 -16.50 -20.46
C GLN A 174 2.10 -16.67 -18.94
N ALA A 175 0.88 -16.83 -18.46
CA ALA A 175 0.67 -17.27 -17.09
C ALA A 175 1.19 -18.71 -16.94
N PRO A 176 1.87 -19.05 -15.82
CA PRO A 176 2.22 -20.43 -15.55
C PRO A 176 0.92 -21.25 -15.51
N LEU A 177 0.86 -22.27 -16.34
CA LEU A 177 -0.19 -23.28 -16.26
C LEU A 177 0.12 -24.13 -15.01
N GLU A 178 -0.77 -24.09 -14.03
CA GLU A 178 -0.74 -25.03 -12.89
C GLU A 178 -1.21 -26.42 -13.32
#